data_71e9a96776e52aea14a21237b4f46c9d
#
_entry.id   71e9a96776e52aea14a21237b4f46c9d
#
_cell.length_a   1.000
_cell.length_b   1.000
_cell.length_c   1.000
_cell.angle_alpha   90.00
_cell.angle_beta   90.00
_cell.angle_gamma   90.00
#
_symmetry.space_group_name_H-M   'P 1'
#
loop_
_entity.id
_entity.type
_entity.pdbx_description
1 polymer ?
#
loop_
_entity_poly.entity_id
_entity_poly.type
_entity_poly.pdbx_seq_one_letter_code
_entity_poly.pdbx_strand_id
1 'polypeptide(L)'
;MYKISDAVRSAHGQDGAVLFDLRTGRMLRLNSVGSMIFQRLEKGRAQSQIVEEISRDFNICPTTVQKDVIEFLRSLEQLNLIGCDSAERTLKEPQQ
;
A
#
# COMPACT_ATOMS: atom_id res chain seq x y z
N MET A 1 -3.00 10.02 -5.17
CA MET A 1 -3.66 9.16 -4.18
C MET A 1 -3.73 7.74 -4.71
N TYR A 2 -3.53 6.78 -3.84
CA TYR A 2 -3.52 5.38 -4.27
C TYR A 2 -4.91 4.77 -4.20
N LYS A 3 -5.20 3.91 -5.14
CA LYS A 3 -6.47 3.22 -5.17
C LYS A 3 -6.21 1.72 -5.22
N ILE A 4 -6.87 0.99 -4.34
CA ILE A 4 -6.75 -0.45 -4.28
C ILE A 4 -7.63 -1.07 -5.35
N SER A 5 -7.10 -2.08 -6.04
CA SER A 5 -7.85 -2.78 -7.07
C SER A 5 -9.12 -3.39 -6.51
N ASP A 6 -10.20 -3.31 -7.28
CA ASP A 6 -11.48 -3.89 -6.87
C ASP A 6 -11.43 -5.41 -6.74
N ALA A 7 -10.44 -6.03 -7.36
CA ALA A 7 -10.29 -7.48 -7.30
C ALA A 7 -9.50 -7.96 -6.09
N VAL A 8 -9.03 -7.04 -5.25
CA VAL A 8 -8.24 -7.40 -4.09
C VAL A 8 -9.14 -7.56 -2.87
N ARG A 9 -8.93 -8.65 -2.14
CA ARG A 9 -9.58 -8.87 -0.86
C ARG A 9 -8.50 -8.98 0.20
N SER A 10 -8.82 -8.55 1.39
CA SER A 10 -7.85 -8.58 2.48
C SER A 10 -8.47 -9.22 3.73
N ALA A 11 -7.62 -9.92 4.45
CA ALA A 11 -8.00 -10.48 5.75
C ALA A 11 -6.91 -10.08 6.73
N HIS A 12 -7.30 -9.35 7.77
CA HIS A 12 -6.35 -8.83 8.75
C HIS A 12 -6.36 -9.68 10.00
N GLY A 13 -5.17 -9.97 10.51
CA GLY A 13 -4.99 -10.70 11.74
C GLY A 13 -4.11 -9.94 12.70
N GLN A 14 -3.75 -10.59 13.79
CA GLN A 14 -2.93 -9.96 14.83
C GLN A 14 -1.52 -9.69 14.35
N ASP A 15 -0.98 -10.61 13.54
CA ASP A 15 0.42 -10.55 13.15
C ASP A 15 0.63 -10.05 11.73
N GLY A 16 -0.43 -9.60 11.09
CA GLY A 16 -0.29 -9.15 9.72
C GLY A 16 -1.58 -9.31 8.96
N ALA A 17 -1.46 -9.49 7.66
CA ALA A 17 -2.63 -9.62 6.81
C ALA A 17 -2.31 -10.50 5.62
N VAL A 18 -3.36 -10.91 4.93
CA VAL A 18 -3.23 -11.64 3.67
C VAL A 18 -4.05 -10.89 2.63
N LEU A 19 -3.43 -10.61 1.51
CA LEU A 19 -4.14 -10.03 0.37
C LEU A 19 -4.39 -11.11 -0.64
N PHE A 20 -5.56 -11.10 -1.23
CA PHE A 20 -5.95 -12.08 -2.20
C PHE A 20 -6.36 -11.38 -3.49
N ASP A 21 -5.70 -11.71 -4.59
CA ASP A 21 -6.01 -11.13 -5.90
C ASP A 21 -6.90 -12.10 -6.64
N LEU A 22 -8.15 -11.72 -6.77
CA LEU A 22 -9.16 -12.59 -7.40
C LEU A 22 -8.91 -12.80 -8.89
N ARG A 23 -8.18 -11.88 -9.53
CA ARG A 23 -7.91 -12.01 -10.96
C ARG A 23 -6.92 -13.11 -11.25
N THR A 24 -5.93 -13.27 -10.39
CA THR A 24 -4.83 -14.21 -10.63
C THR A 24 -4.83 -15.39 -9.68
N GLY A 25 -5.60 -15.31 -8.61
CA GLY A 25 -5.57 -16.33 -7.56
C GLY A 25 -4.38 -16.24 -6.66
N ARG A 26 -3.61 -15.16 -6.75
CA ARG A 26 -2.43 -15.00 -5.91
C ARG A 26 -2.75 -14.55 -4.52
N MET A 27 -1.95 -15.00 -3.59
CA MET A 27 -2.02 -14.54 -2.21
C MET A 27 -0.71 -13.85 -1.86
N LEU A 28 -0.82 -12.76 -1.12
CA LEU A 28 0.34 -12.01 -0.63
C LEU A 28 0.21 -11.85 0.87
N ARG A 29 1.22 -12.31 1.59
CA ARG A 29 1.22 -12.19 3.04
C ARG A 29 1.93 -10.92 3.45
N LEU A 30 1.33 -10.18 4.36
CA LEU A 30 1.88 -8.95 4.88
C LEU A 30 2.26 -9.14 6.34
N ASN A 31 3.43 -8.61 6.71
CA ASN A 31 3.78 -8.57 8.12
C ASN A 31 2.97 -7.47 8.81
N SER A 32 3.21 -7.27 10.12
CA SER A 32 2.41 -6.30 10.86
C SER A 32 2.54 -4.89 10.30
N VAL A 33 3.74 -4.50 9.89
CA VAL A 33 3.95 -3.16 9.34
C VAL A 33 3.21 -3.01 8.01
N GLY A 34 3.36 -3.98 7.12
CA GLY A 34 2.65 -3.95 5.84
C GLY A 34 1.15 -3.92 6.02
N SER A 35 0.65 -4.68 7.00
CA SER A 35 -0.77 -4.68 7.31
C SER A 35 -1.25 -3.30 7.73
N MET A 36 -0.47 -2.62 8.56
CA MET A 36 -0.84 -1.27 9.00
C MET A 36 -0.85 -0.29 7.84
N ILE A 37 0.12 -0.39 6.96
CA ILE A 37 0.17 0.47 5.78
C ILE A 37 -1.05 0.21 4.91
N PHE A 38 -1.36 -1.05 4.67
CA PHE A 38 -2.47 -1.39 3.80
C PHE A 38 -3.81 -0.95 4.39
N GLN A 39 -3.99 -1.08 5.70
CA GLN A 39 -5.22 -0.62 6.34
C GLN A 39 -5.43 0.87 6.12
N ARG A 40 -4.37 1.64 6.17
CA ARG A 40 -4.48 3.08 5.95
C ARG A 40 -4.77 3.39 4.49
N LEU A 41 -4.22 2.61 3.58
CA LEU A 41 -4.59 2.76 2.17
C LEU A 41 -6.07 2.49 1.96
N GLU A 42 -6.62 1.51 2.63
CA GLU A 42 -8.03 1.20 2.53
C GLU A 42 -8.89 2.36 3.00
N LYS A 43 -8.38 3.13 3.94
CA LYS A 43 -9.08 4.30 4.46
C LYS A 43 -8.87 5.55 3.62
N GLY A 44 -8.11 5.44 2.55
CA GLY A 44 -7.87 6.57 1.66
C GLY A 44 -6.80 7.53 2.12
N ARG A 45 -5.91 7.09 3.00
CA ARG A 45 -4.82 7.95 3.47
C ARG A 45 -3.78 8.15 2.37
N ALA A 46 -3.25 9.36 2.29
CA ALA A 46 -2.14 9.64 1.39
C ALA A 46 -0.84 9.09 1.97
N GLN A 47 0.16 8.93 1.11
CA GLN A 47 1.44 8.38 1.53
C GLN A 47 2.05 9.15 2.70
N SER A 48 2.04 10.49 2.64
CA SER A 48 2.62 11.29 3.70
C SER A 48 1.88 11.10 5.02
N GLN A 49 0.57 10.94 4.96
CA GLN A 49 -0.22 10.69 6.16
C GLN A 49 0.12 9.34 6.77
N ILE A 50 0.31 8.34 5.93
CA ILE A 50 0.66 7.01 6.40
C ILE A 50 2.00 7.04 7.12
N VAL A 51 2.99 7.70 6.52
CA VAL A 51 4.30 7.82 7.13
C VAL A 51 4.21 8.51 8.48
N GLU A 52 3.48 9.62 8.52
CA GLU A 52 3.37 10.41 9.74
C GLU A 52 2.68 9.62 10.84
N GLU A 53 1.58 8.98 10.51
CA GLU A 53 0.81 8.25 11.51
C GLU A 53 1.59 7.07 12.10
N ILE A 54 2.24 6.29 11.24
CA ILE A 54 3.00 5.15 11.72
C ILE A 54 4.22 5.59 12.51
N SER A 55 4.90 6.62 12.03
CA SER A 55 6.06 7.15 12.73
C SER A 55 5.70 7.60 14.14
N ARG A 56 4.59 8.31 14.26
CA ARG A 56 4.14 8.83 15.55
C ARG A 56 3.65 7.70 16.47
N ASP A 57 2.84 6.81 15.92
CA ASP A 57 2.19 5.79 16.75
C ASP A 57 3.19 4.77 17.30
N PHE A 58 4.24 4.50 16.54
CA PHE A 58 5.22 3.49 16.94
C PHE A 58 6.58 4.07 17.28
N ASN A 59 6.65 5.40 17.29
CA ASN A 59 7.87 6.11 17.68
C ASN A 59 9.06 5.65 16.86
N ILE A 60 8.87 5.57 15.56
CA ILE A 60 9.91 5.18 14.60
C ILE A 60 10.31 6.40 13.79
N CYS A 61 11.57 6.47 13.44
CA CYS A 61 12.08 7.59 12.65
C CYS A 61 11.28 7.71 11.33
N PRO A 62 10.77 8.91 11.01
CA PRO A 62 9.97 9.07 9.79
C PRO A 62 10.71 8.67 8.52
N THR A 63 12.01 8.88 8.47
CA THR A 63 12.80 8.50 7.30
C THR A 63 12.74 7.00 7.07
N THR A 64 12.84 6.23 8.15
CA THR A 64 12.77 4.78 8.07
C THR A 64 11.40 4.33 7.63
N VAL A 65 10.35 4.93 8.21
CA VAL A 65 8.99 4.58 7.84
C VAL A 65 8.72 4.92 6.38
N GLN A 66 9.19 6.08 5.93
CA GLN A 66 8.99 6.51 4.56
C GLN A 66 9.59 5.52 3.57
N LYS A 67 10.79 5.05 3.87
CA LYS A 67 11.44 4.08 3.00
C LYS A 67 10.62 2.79 2.91
N ASP A 68 10.16 2.31 4.05
CA ASP A 68 9.36 1.08 4.09
C ASP A 68 8.05 1.26 3.35
N VAL A 69 7.40 2.41 3.52
CA VAL A 69 6.14 2.68 2.84
C VAL A 69 6.34 2.71 1.33
N ILE A 70 7.39 3.40 0.87
CA ILE A 70 7.66 3.51 -0.56
C ILE A 70 7.91 2.14 -1.16
N GLU A 71 8.73 1.31 -0.51
CA GLU A 71 9.02 -0.02 -1.01
C GLU A 71 7.77 -0.88 -1.06
N PHE A 72 6.95 -0.79 -0.03
CA PHE A 72 5.72 -1.55 0.04
C PHE A 72 4.76 -1.15 -1.06
N LEU A 73 4.56 0.14 -1.25
CA LEU A 73 3.66 0.63 -2.29
C LEU A 73 4.14 0.24 -3.67
N ARG A 74 5.45 0.33 -3.89
CA ARG A 74 6.02 -0.04 -5.17
C ARG A 74 5.81 -1.52 -5.46
N SER A 75 5.96 -2.37 -4.45
CA SER A 75 5.69 -3.80 -4.62
C SER A 75 4.25 -4.06 -4.99
N LEU A 76 3.32 -3.37 -4.33
CA LEU A 76 1.90 -3.56 -4.64
C LEU A 76 1.57 -3.06 -6.04
N GLU A 77 2.21 -1.98 -6.48
CA GLU A 77 2.00 -1.48 -7.84
C GLU A 77 2.49 -2.47 -8.88
N GLN A 78 3.63 -3.09 -8.62
CA GLN A 78 4.19 -4.07 -9.56
C GLN A 78 3.29 -5.28 -9.70
N LEU A 79 2.56 -5.61 -8.66
CA LEU A 79 1.63 -6.73 -8.70
C LEU A 79 0.24 -6.30 -9.17
N ASN A 80 0.07 -5.03 -9.50
CA ASN A 80 -1.20 -4.46 -9.94
C ASN A 80 -2.29 -4.57 -8.88
N LEU A 81 -1.90 -4.58 -7.62
CA LEU A 81 -2.85 -4.61 -6.52
C LEU A 81 -3.34 -3.22 -6.16
N ILE A 82 -2.53 -2.20 -6.44
CA ILE A 82 -2.93 -0.81 -6.26
C ILE A 82 -2.49 -0.02 -7.49
N GLY A 83 -3.11 1.14 -7.67
CA GLY A 83 -2.72 2.08 -8.70
C GLY A 83 -2.72 3.48 -8.15
N CYS A 84 -2.03 4.36 -8.83
CA CYS A 84 -2.03 5.78 -8.48
C CYS A 84 -3.08 6.48 -9.31
N ASP A 85 -4.07 7.04 -8.65
CA ASP A 85 -5.17 7.71 -9.32
C ASP A 85 -4.86 9.19 -9.46
N SER A 86 -3.87 9.49 -10.26
CA SER A 86 -3.36 10.85 -10.41
C SER A 86 -3.29 11.21 -11.89
N ALA A 87 -3.60 12.45 -12.20
CA ALA A 87 -3.52 12.92 -13.56
C ALA A 87 -2.09 12.91 -14.08
N GLU A 88 -1.16 13.10 -13.18
CA GLU A 88 0.25 13.06 -13.57
C GLU A 88 0.64 11.70 -14.08
N ARG A 89 0.11 10.68 -13.49
CA ARG A 89 0.39 9.33 -13.94
C ARG A 89 -0.09 9.14 -15.36
N THR A 90 -1.27 9.65 -15.65
CA THR A 90 -1.82 9.56 -16.98
C THR A 90 -0.92 10.26 -17.98
N LEU A 91 -0.37 11.40 -17.61
CA LEU A 91 0.49 12.16 -18.50
C LEU A 91 1.79 11.45 -18.77
N LYS A 92 2.23 10.61 -17.85
CA LYS A 92 3.47 9.87 -18.04
C LYS A 92 3.29 8.65 -18.91
N GLU A 93 2.12 8.11 -18.89
CA GLU A 93 1.86 6.88 -19.62
C GLU A 93 2.14 6.96 -21.10
N PRO A 94 1.77 8.05 -21.75
CA PRO A 94 1.96 8.13 -23.20
C PRO A 94 3.38 7.95 -23.65
N GLN A 95 4.30 7.96 -22.73
CA GLN A 95 5.70 7.82 -23.09
C GLN A 95 6.08 6.44 -23.54
N GLN A 96 5.33 5.47 -23.18
CA GLN A 96 5.70 4.11 -23.55
C GLN A 96 5.70 3.85 -24.98
#